data_92cd5aa34a8a610865f53f598f57c77d
#
_entry.id   92cd5aa34a8a610865f53f598f57c77d
#
_cell.length_a   1.000
_cell.length_b   1.000
_cell.length_c   1.000
_cell.angle_alpha   90.00
_cell.angle_beta   90.00
_cell.angle_gamma   90.00
#
_symmetry.space_group_name_H-M   'P 1'
#
loop_
_entity.id
_entity.type
_entity.pdbx_description
1 polymer ?
#
loop_
_entity_poly.entity_id
_entity_poly.type
_entity_poly.pdbx_seq_one_letter_code
_entity_poly.pdbx_strand_id
1 'polypeptide(L)'
;AFLTDISDASLQKARTLIRLLGLDMRAHFLVCDGLEGLETTVDAIVIAGMGGTTIASILEKGKAKIGNARLILQANVAIPELRERLSALGYRISDEKLVRDGRRFYIVICAERGSAEYGEIEKIAGPVLVRNQPEGFADYANYRLGIAKKARDGAVRGGENVSELEREIRAWEACLND
;
A
#
# COMPACT_ATOMS: atom_id res chain seq x y z
N ALA A 1 -20.59 2.48 -7.18
CA ALA A 1 -19.15 2.24 -7.22
C ALA A 1 -18.65 2.22 -8.65
N PHE A 2 -17.43 2.69 -8.88
CA PHE A 2 -16.71 2.56 -10.16
C PHE A 2 -15.65 1.48 -9.99
N LEU A 3 -15.63 0.51 -10.90
CA LEU A 3 -14.65 -0.55 -10.96
C LEU A 3 -13.82 -0.35 -12.23
N THR A 4 -12.51 -0.17 -12.06
CA THR A 4 -11.59 0.11 -13.17
C THR A 4 -10.54 -0.98 -13.27
N ASP A 5 -10.20 -1.39 -14.47
CA ASP A 5 -9.08 -2.30 -14.78
C ASP A 5 -8.68 -2.09 -16.24
N ILE A 6 -7.41 -2.30 -16.57
CA ILE A 6 -6.94 -2.27 -17.97
C ILE A 6 -7.43 -3.48 -18.77
N SER A 7 -7.83 -4.55 -18.08
CA SER A 7 -8.29 -5.81 -18.66
C SER A 7 -9.81 -5.94 -18.57
N ASP A 8 -10.50 -5.94 -19.70
CA ASP A 8 -11.93 -6.26 -19.72
C ASP A 8 -12.22 -7.65 -19.15
N ALA A 9 -11.33 -8.61 -19.35
CA ALA A 9 -11.47 -9.96 -18.80
C ALA A 9 -11.50 -9.96 -17.25
N SER A 10 -10.73 -9.10 -16.60
CA SER A 10 -10.79 -8.91 -15.14
C SER A 10 -12.14 -8.30 -14.74
N LEU A 11 -12.60 -7.28 -15.45
CA LEU A 11 -13.90 -6.65 -15.21
C LEU A 11 -15.09 -7.60 -15.45
N GLN A 12 -14.98 -8.56 -16.38
CA GLN A 12 -16.04 -9.56 -16.59
C GLN A 12 -16.25 -10.46 -15.37
N LYS A 13 -15.17 -10.82 -14.66
CA LYS A 13 -15.27 -11.55 -13.39
C LYS A 13 -16.02 -10.73 -12.34
N ALA A 14 -15.68 -9.44 -12.24
CA ALA A 14 -16.35 -8.53 -11.32
C ALA A 14 -17.84 -8.34 -11.70
N ARG A 15 -18.16 -8.17 -13.00
CA ARG A 15 -19.55 -8.09 -13.49
C ARG A 15 -20.37 -9.31 -13.07
N THR A 16 -19.80 -10.51 -13.23
CA THR A 16 -20.46 -11.76 -12.85
C THR A 16 -20.79 -11.78 -11.36
N LEU A 17 -19.84 -11.41 -10.50
CA LEU A 17 -20.06 -11.36 -9.06
C LEU A 17 -21.11 -10.30 -8.66
N ILE A 18 -21.00 -9.09 -9.21
CA ILE A 18 -21.92 -7.99 -8.95
C ILE A 18 -23.37 -8.39 -9.33
N ARG A 19 -23.54 -9.06 -10.48
CA ARG A 19 -24.83 -9.58 -10.92
C ARG A 19 -25.37 -10.65 -9.97
N LEU A 20 -24.55 -11.59 -9.56
CA LEU A 20 -24.94 -12.62 -8.58
C LEU A 20 -25.40 -12.03 -7.25
N LEU A 21 -24.86 -10.88 -6.87
CA LEU A 21 -25.22 -10.15 -5.65
C LEU A 21 -26.41 -9.19 -5.84
N GLY A 22 -26.95 -9.06 -7.04
CA GLY A 22 -28.05 -8.12 -7.34
C GLY A 22 -27.66 -6.64 -7.21
N LEU A 23 -26.39 -6.31 -7.45
CA LEU A 23 -25.83 -4.97 -7.27
C LEU A 23 -25.56 -4.22 -8.59
N ASP A 24 -26.11 -4.71 -9.73
CA ASP A 24 -25.84 -4.16 -11.06
C ASP A 24 -26.09 -2.66 -11.15
N MET A 25 -27.18 -2.17 -10.55
CA MET A 25 -27.54 -0.75 -10.56
C MET A 25 -26.61 0.15 -9.72
N ARG A 26 -25.67 -0.44 -8.97
CA ARG A 26 -24.75 0.26 -8.07
C ARG A 26 -23.31 0.22 -8.55
N ALA A 27 -23.02 -0.42 -9.69
CA ALA A 27 -21.68 -0.63 -10.20
C ALA A 27 -21.55 -0.13 -11.64
N HIS A 28 -20.50 0.65 -11.88
CA HIS A 28 -20.07 1.12 -13.19
C HIS A 28 -18.69 0.53 -13.51
N PHE A 29 -18.51 0.04 -14.72
CA PHE A 29 -17.27 -0.65 -15.11
C PHE A 29 -16.59 0.14 -16.22
N LEU A 30 -15.33 0.48 -16.01
CA LEU A 30 -14.50 1.29 -16.91
C LEU A 30 -13.23 0.52 -17.26
N VAL A 31 -13.03 0.23 -18.53
CA VAL A 31 -11.77 -0.33 -19.03
C VAL A 31 -10.82 0.84 -19.24
N CYS A 32 -9.88 1.06 -18.31
CA CYS A 32 -8.93 2.16 -18.33
C CYS A 32 -7.71 1.90 -17.43
N ASP A 33 -6.63 2.69 -17.61
CA ASP A 33 -5.48 2.67 -16.70
C ASP A 33 -5.80 3.47 -15.43
N GLY A 34 -5.90 2.74 -14.31
CA GLY A 34 -6.11 3.32 -12.99
C GLY A 34 -7.36 4.23 -12.90
N LEU A 35 -7.15 5.54 -12.79
CA LEU A 35 -8.21 6.54 -12.58
C LEU A 35 -8.53 7.35 -13.85
N GLU A 36 -7.93 7.07 -14.99
CA GLU A 36 -8.05 7.90 -16.20
C GLU A 36 -9.48 8.02 -16.70
N GLY A 37 -10.26 6.94 -16.63
CA GLY A 37 -11.66 6.92 -17.06
C GLY A 37 -12.66 7.52 -16.06
N LEU A 38 -12.20 7.96 -14.88
CA LEU A 38 -13.10 8.51 -13.87
C LEU A 38 -13.43 9.97 -14.20
N GLU A 39 -14.73 10.24 -14.46
CA GLU A 39 -15.22 11.57 -14.84
C GLU A 39 -15.93 12.31 -13.69
N THR A 40 -16.08 11.66 -12.55
CA THR A 40 -16.78 12.21 -11.39
C THR A 40 -15.91 12.13 -10.13
N THR A 41 -16.24 12.93 -9.14
CA THR A 41 -15.62 12.84 -7.80
C THR A 41 -16.15 11.63 -7.05
N VAL A 42 -15.30 11.05 -6.20
CA VAL A 42 -15.65 9.90 -5.35
C VAL A 42 -15.21 10.18 -3.91
N ASP A 43 -15.88 9.55 -2.95
CA ASP A 43 -15.56 9.73 -1.51
C ASP A 43 -14.35 8.91 -1.08
N ALA A 44 -14.13 7.78 -1.74
CA ALA A 44 -13.01 6.89 -1.45
C ALA A 44 -12.48 6.19 -2.72
N ILE A 45 -11.19 5.92 -2.72
CA ILE A 45 -10.49 5.16 -3.75
C ILE A 45 -9.78 3.98 -3.08
N VAL A 46 -10.08 2.77 -3.58
CA VAL A 46 -9.46 1.53 -3.12
C VAL A 46 -8.55 1.00 -4.21
N ILE A 47 -7.25 0.83 -3.91
CA ILE A 47 -6.27 0.19 -4.81
C ILE A 47 -5.55 -0.89 -4.01
N ALA A 48 -5.70 -2.15 -4.41
CA ALA A 48 -5.15 -3.29 -3.68
C ALA A 48 -4.55 -4.35 -4.59
N GLY A 49 -3.62 -5.16 -4.05
CA GLY A 49 -3.04 -6.29 -4.75
C GLY A 49 -1.94 -5.94 -5.76
N MET A 50 -1.42 -4.72 -5.74
CA MET A 50 -0.40 -4.23 -6.66
C MET A 50 0.93 -3.94 -5.94
N GLY A 51 1.98 -3.60 -6.69
CA GLY A 51 3.21 -3.03 -6.12
C GLY A 51 3.00 -1.59 -5.67
N GLY A 52 3.70 -1.15 -4.62
CA GLY A 52 3.59 0.21 -4.08
C GLY A 52 3.94 1.28 -5.11
N THR A 53 4.96 1.05 -5.93
CA THR A 53 5.34 1.95 -7.03
C THR A 53 4.25 2.07 -8.10
N THR A 54 3.55 0.96 -8.41
CA THR A 54 2.42 0.96 -9.34
C THR A 54 1.25 1.77 -8.77
N ILE A 55 0.92 1.56 -7.50
CA ILE A 55 -0.13 2.33 -6.80
C ILE A 55 0.23 3.82 -6.83
N ALA A 56 1.47 4.17 -6.49
CA ALA A 56 1.93 5.57 -6.51
C ALA A 56 1.79 6.19 -7.91
N SER A 57 2.18 5.46 -8.97
CA SER A 57 2.04 5.92 -10.35
C SER A 57 0.58 6.18 -10.74
N ILE A 58 -0.35 5.29 -10.36
CA ILE A 58 -1.79 5.48 -10.58
C ILE A 58 -2.29 6.74 -9.88
N LEU A 59 -1.85 6.98 -8.63
CA LEU A 59 -2.23 8.18 -7.88
C LEU A 59 -1.62 9.45 -8.47
N GLU A 60 -0.37 9.41 -8.93
CA GLU A 60 0.30 10.55 -9.58
C GLU A 60 -0.41 10.94 -10.89
N LYS A 61 -0.67 9.99 -11.77
CA LYS A 61 -1.41 10.20 -13.01
C LYS A 61 -2.83 10.68 -12.75
N GLY A 62 -3.50 10.09 -11.77
CA GLY A 62 -4.87 10.39 -11.40
C GLY A 62 -5.05 11.60 -10.48
N LYS A 63 -4.00 12.37 -10.14
CA LYS A 63 -4.02 13.43 -9.13
C LYS A 63 -5.18 14.43 -9.29
N ALA A 64 -5.52 14.80 -10.51
CA ALA A 64 -6.65 15.69 -10.80
C ALA A 64 -8.03 15.08 -10.53
N LYS A 65 -8.13 13.75 -10.51
CA LYS A 65 -9.37 12.97 -10.33
C LYS A 65 -9.63 12.59 -8.86
N ILE A 66 -8.58 12.52 -8.06
CA ILE A 66 -8.69 12.04 -6.67
C ILE A 66 -9.45 13.04 -5.79
N GLY A 67 -9.29 14.35 -6.01
CA GLY A 67 -9.95 15.37 -5.19
C GLY A 67 -9.60 15.21 -3.70
N ASN A 68 -10.63 15.12 -2.86
CA ASN A 68 -10.53 14.88 -1.42
C ASN A 68 -10.86 13.43 -1.01
N ALA A 69 -10.87 12.51 -1.97
CA ALA A 69 -11.19 11.12 -1.68
C ALA A 69 -10.22 10.54 -0.65
N ARG A 70 -10.76 9.74 0.27
CA ARG A 70 -9.96 8.89 1.16
C ARG A 70 -9.32 7.77 0.34
N LEU A 71 -8.05 7.54 0.54
CA LEU A 71 -7.32 6.45 -0.10
C LEU A 71 -7.27 5.24 0.84
N ILE A 72 -7.57 4.06 0.32
CA ILE A 72 -7.45 2.77 0.99
C ILE A 72 -6.57 1.90 0.10
N LEU A 73 -5.34 1.67 0.53
CA LEU A 73 -4.28 1.12 -0.31
C LEU A 73 -3.71 -0.14 0.31
N GLN A 74 -3.51 -1.17 -0.51
CA GLN A 74 -2.78 -2.37 -0.10
C GLN A 74 -1.74 -2.71 -1.15
N ALA A 75 -0.48 -2.64 -0.78
CA ALA A 75 0.66 -2.98 -1.63
C ALA A 75 1.27 -4.32 -1.22
N ASN A 76 1.61 -5.15 -2.20
CA ASN A 76 2.27 -6.44 -1.98
C ASN A 76 3.78 -6.28 -1.73
N VAL A 77 4.40 -5.26 -2.32
CA VAL A 77 5.83 -4.92 -2.23
C VAL A 77 6.00 -3.41 -2.30
N ALA A 78 7.19 -2.89 -2.00
CA ALA A 78 7.52 -1.47 -2.09
C ALA A 78 6.58 -0.58 -1.24
N ILE A 79 6.30 -1.03 0.00
CA ILE A 79 5.41 -0.30 0.93
C ILE A 79 6.08 0.99 1.44
N PRO A 80 7.39 1.00 1.81
CA PRO A 80 8.08 2.22 2.21
C PRO A 80 8.02 3.31 1.13
N GLU A 81 8.27 2.95 -0.12
CA GLU A 81 8.23 3.85 -1.28
C GLU A 81 6.82 4.42 -1.48
N LEU A 82 5.78 3.61 -1.28
CA LEU A 82 4.39 4.08 -1.34
C LEU A 82 4.13 5.14 -0.26
N ARG A 83 4.59 4.95 0.98
CA ARG A 83 4.44 5.91 2.08
C ARG A 83 5.13 7.24 1.75
N GLU A 84 6.34 7.20 1.20
CA GLU A 84 7.05 8.40 0.77
C GLU A 84 6.31 9.15 -0.33
N ARG A 85 5.80 8.43 -1.34
CA ARG A 85 5.05 9.03 -2.44
C ARG A 85 3.73 9.64 -1.98
N LEU A 86 3.05 9.02 -1.01
CA LEU A 86 1.84 9.60 -0.41
C LEU A 86 2.13 10.97 0.21
N SER A 87 3.20 11.10 1.00
CA SER A 87 3.62 12.39 1.57
C SER A 87 3.93 13.42 0.48
N ALA A 88 4.67 13.04 -0.55
CA ALA A 88 4.99 13.92 -1.69
C ALA A 88 3.75 14.37 -2.48
N LEU A 89 2.70 13.54 -2.51
CA LEU A 89 1.42 13.85 -3.14
C LEU A 89 0.49 14.71 -2.26
N GLY A 90 0.89 15.03 -1.04
CA GLY A 90 0.11 15.81 -0.08
C GLY A 90 -0.97 14.98 0.62
N TYR A 91 -0.65 13.71 0.91
CA TYR A 91 -1.48 12.82 1.71
C TYR A 91 -0.76 12.45 3.00
N ARG A 92 -1.49 12.45 4.11
CA ARG A 92 -1.04 11.88 5.39
C ARG A 92 -1.66 10.51 5.60
N ILE A 93 -0.92 9.60 6.17
CA ILE A 93 -1.42 8.29 6.58
C ILE A 93 -2.24 8.50 7.86
N SER A 94 -3.54 8.25 7.78
CA SER A 94 -4.48 8.43 8.90
C SER A 94 -4.68 7.14 9.69
N ASP A 95 -4.55 5.98 9.05
CA ASP A 95 -4.63 4.67 9.71
C ASP A 95 -3.83 3.61 8.94
N GLU A 96 -3.40 2.57 9.63
CA GLU A 96 -2.80 1.37 9.05
C GLU A 96 -3.30 0.14 9.79
N LYS A 97 -3.64 -0.89 9.03
CA LYS A 97 -4.05 -2.19 9.57
C LYS A 97 -3.07 -3.27 9.15
N LEU A 98 -2.59 -4.00 10.14
CA LEU A 98 -1.85 -5.24 9.93
C LEU A 98 -2.85 -6.39 9.90
N VAL A 99 -2.86 -7.15 8.81
CA VAL A 99 -3.73 -8.33 8.62
C VAL A 99 -2.83 -9.54 8.37
N ARG A 100 -3.08 -10.61 9.10
CA ARG A 100 -2.43 -11.91 8.88
C ARG A 100 -3.41 -12.88 8.25
N ASP A 101 -3.01 -13.48 7.14
CA ASP A 101 -3.71 -14.58 6.50
C ASP A 101 -2.76 -15.78 6.33
N GLY A 102 -2.93 -16.77 7.16
CA GLY A 102 -2.02 -17.91 7.27
C GLY A 102 -0.58 -17.49 7.61
N ARG A 103 0.33 -17.61 6.64
CA ARG A 103 1.74 -17.22 6.78
C ARG A 103 2.06 -15.86 6.19
N ARG A 104 1.08 -15.17 5.60
CA ARG A 104 1.27 -13.89 4.92
C ARG A 104 0.79 -12.75 5.80
N PHE A 105 1.50 -11.62 5.67
CA PHE A 105 1.11 -10.36 6.28
C PHE A 105 0.72 -9.38 5.18
N TYR A 106 -0.34 -8.62 5.44
CA TYR A 106 -0.82 -7.57 4.57
C TYR A 106 -0.95 -6.28 5.36
N ILE A 107 -0.53 -5.19 4.76
CA ILE A 107 -0.70 -3.85 5.33
C ILE A 107 -1.74 -3.11 4.48
N VAL A 108 -2.81 -2.68 5.12
CA VAL A 108 -3.79 -1.78 4.52
C VAL A 108 -3.52 -0.37 5.05
N ILE A 109 -3.23 0.55 4.16
CA ILE A 109 -2.95 1.96 4.46
C ILE A 109 -4.19 2.78 4.15
N CYS A 110 -4.67 3.56 5.13
CA CYS A 110 -5.64 4.62 4.91
C CYS A 110 -4.90 5.96 4.87
N ALA A 111 -5.14 6.74 3.82
CA ALA A 111 -4.55 8.07 3.69
C ALA A 111 -5.61 9.10 3.28
N GLU A 112 -5.43 10.34 3.71
CA GLU A 112 -6.30 11.46 3.43
C GLU A 112 -5.48 12.71 3.14
N ARG A 113 -6.10 13.74 2.57
CA ARG A 113 -5.42 15.02 2.30
C ARG A 113 -4.82 15.59 3.57
N GLY A 114 -3.57 16.01 3.47
CA GLY A 114 -2.80 16.58 4.56
C GLY A 114 -1.32 16.39 4.35
N SER A 115 -0.52 17.07 5.16
CA SER A 115 0.93 16.92 5.20
C SER A 115 1.32 16.11 6.42
N ALA A 116 2.32 15.26 6.27
CA ALA A 116 3.02 14.60 7.35
C ALA A 116 4.46 14.31 6.92
N GLU A 117 5.37 14.48 7.86
CA GLU A 117 6.76 14.04 7.70
C GLU A 117 6.95 12.80 8.55
N TYR A 118 7.51 11.76 7.96
CA TYR A 118 7.76 10.49 8.61
C TYR A 118 9.26 10.28 8.78
N GLY A 119 9.66 9.88 9.98
CA GLY A 119 11.01 9.40 10.26
C GLY A 119 11.34 8.10 9.49
N GLU A 120 12.59 7.71 9.51
CA GLU A 120 13.05 6.52 8.76
C GLU A 120 12.32 5.24 9.19
N ILE A 121 12.17 5.04 10.51
CA ILE A 121 11.46 3.88 11.07
C ILE A 121 10.00 3.88 10.63
N GLU A 122 9.34 5.05 10.68
CA GLU A 122 7.93 5.18 10.29
C GLU A 122 7.70 4.93 8.79
N LYS A 123 8.63 5.34 7.93
CA LYS A 123 8.58 5.03 6.50
C LYS A 123 8.66 3.53 6.25
N ILE A 124 9.57 2.85 6.94
CA ILE A 124 9.83 1.42 6.78
C ILE A 124 8.72 0.59 7.42
N ALA A 125 8.43 0.81 8.69
CA ALA A 125 7.53 -0.03 9.47
C ALA A 125 6.07 0.44 9.49
N GLY A 126 5.83 1.73 9.25
CA GLY A 126 4.51 2.37 9.22
C GLY A 126 4.24 3.26 10.43
N PRO A 127 3.88 4.54 10.21
CA PRO A 127 3.74 5.51 11.30
C PRO A 127 2.65 5.14 12.31
N VAL A 128 1.57 4.50 11.84
CA VAL A 128 0.49 4.08 12.72
C VAL A 128 0.78 2.73 13.36
N LEU A 129 1.43 1.82 12.63
CA LEU A 129 1.82 0.50 13.15
C LEU A 129 2.87 0.64 14.25
N VAL A 130 3.89 1.48 14.06
CA VAL A 130 4.93 1.75 15.07
C VAL A 130 4.31 2.37 16.32
N ARG A 131 3.44 3.37 16.16
CA ARG A 131 2.81 4.05 17.29
C ARG A 131 1.87 3.16 18.10
N ASN A 132 1.08 2.32 17.41
CA ASN A 132 0.00 1.56 18.04
C ASN A 132 0.40 0.12 18.40
N GLN A 133 1.46 -0.41 17.82
CA GLN A 133 1.94 -1.78 18.00
C GLN A 133 0.81 -2.82 18.10
N PRO A 134 -0.04 -2.95 17.04
CA PRO A 134 -1.20 -3.83 17.11
C PRO A 134 -0.78 -5.29 17.33
N GLU A 135 -1.73 -6.12 17.74
CA GLU A 135 -1.51 -7.57 17.86
C GLU A 135 -0.87 -8.14 16.60
N GLY A 136 0.20 -8.92 16.77
CA GLY A 136 0.99 -9.49 15.68
C GLY A 136 2.04 -8.56 15.08
N PHE A 137 2.19 -7.31 15.56
CA PHE A 137 3.21 -6.40 15.03
C PHE A 137 4.63 -6.90 15.26
N ALA A 138 4.93 -7.46 16.43
CA ALA A 138 6.23 -8.05 16.71
C ALA A 138 6.53 -9.26 15.79
N ASP A 139 5.53 -10.11 15.52
CA ASP A 139 5.67 -11.22 14.57
C ASP A 139 5.98 -10.71 13.16
N TYR A 140 5.28 -9.64 12.73
CA TYR A 140 5.52 -9.00 11.45
C TYR A 140 6.91 -8.37 11.38
N ALA A 141 7.33 -7.65 12.41
CA ALA A 141 8.67 -7.04 12.48
C ALA A 141 9.77 -8.10 12.41
N ASN A 142 9.65 -9.19 13.17
CA ASN A 142 10.57 -10.33 13.12
C ASN A 142 10.61 -10.99 11.73
N TYR A 143 9.45 -11.16 11.10
CA TYR A 143 9.34 -11.69 9.74
C TYR A 143 10.09 -10.81 8.73
N ARG A 144 9.87 -9.48 8.78
CA ARG A 144 10.54 -8.52 7.90
C ARG A 144 12.03 -8.44 8.17
N LEU A 145 12.44 -8.41 9.43
CA LEU A 145 13.85 -8.44 9.84
C LEU A 145 14.57 -9.68 9.27
N GLY A 146 13.92 -10.85 9.35
CA GLY A 146 14.48 -12.09 8.79
C GLY A 146 14.67 -12.01 7.26
N ILE A 147 13.72 -11.40 6.54
CA ILE A 147 13.84 -11.17 5.09
C ILE A 147 15.01 -10.23 4.78
N ALA A 148 15.09 -9.08 5.48
CA ALA A 148 16.12 -8.08 5.25
C ALA A 148 17.53 -8.62 5.54
N LYS A 149 17.70 -9.38 6.63
CA LYS A 149 18.98 -10.04 6.96
C LYS A 149 19.39 -11.05 5.89
N LYS A 150 18.45 -11.87 5.42
CA LYS A 150 18.73 -12.85 4.36
C LYS A 150 19.10 -12.17 3.03
N ALA A 151 18.41 -11.09 2.68
CA ALA A 151 18.71 -10.31 1.48
C ALA A 151 20.11 -9.68 1.57
N ARG A 152 20.45 -9.06 2.72
CA ARG A 152 21.79 -8.50 2.99
C ARG A 152 22.89 -9.55 2.83
N ASP A 153 22.72 -10.74 3.44
CA ASP A 153 23.72 -11.80 3.35
C ASP A 153 23.92 -12.31 1.91
N GLY A 154 22.87 -12.27 1.10
CA GLY A 154 22.94 -12.55 -0.33
C GLY A 154 23.73 -11.47 -1.09
N ALA A 155 23.38 -10.20 -0.87
CA ALA A 155 24.03 -9.05 -1.50
C ALA A 155 25.52 -8.93 -1.13
N VAL A 156 25.89 -9.18 0.14
CA VAL A 156 27.30 -9.22 0.59
C VAL A 156 28.10 -10.28 -0.19
N ARG A 157 27.53 -11.48 -0.36
CA ARG A 157 28.19 -12.54 -1.17
C ARG A 157 28.33 -12.15 -2.64
N GLY A 158 27.41 -11.35 -3.17
CA GLY A 158 27.46 -10.82 -4.53
C GLY A 158 28.37 -9.58 -4.69
N GLY A 159 28.92 -9.03 -3.60
CA GLY A 159 29.70 -7.79 -3.63
C GLY A 159 28.88 -6.53 -3.89
N GLU A 160 27.55 -6.58 -3.60
CA GLU A 160 26.63 -5.47 -3.81
C GLU A 160 26.62 -4.50 -2.62
N ASN A 161 26.14 -3.28 -2.85
CA ASN A 161 25.93 -2.29 -1.79
C ASN A 161 24.76 -2.71 -0.90
N VAL A 162 24.98 -2.76 0.41
CA VAL A 162 23.99 -3.22 1.40
C VAL A 162 23.43 -2.09 2.28
N SER A 163 23.79 -0.83 2.03
CA SER A 163 23.45 0.30 2.91
C SER A 163 21.93 0.45 3.13
N GLU A 164 21.12 0.22 2.12
CA GLU A 164 19.65 0.28 2.25
C GLU A 164 19.11 -0.88 3.09
N LEU A 165 19.64 -2.08 2.87
CA LEU A 165 19.26 -3.25 3.66
C LEU A 165 19.67 -3.11 5.12
N GLU A 166 20.82 -2.51 5.40
CA GLU A 166 21.24 -2.23 6.77
C GLU A 166 20.36 -1.17 7.44
N ARG A 167 19.88 -0.17 6.69
CA ARG A 167 18.90 0.78 7.21
C ARG A 167 17.57 0.08 7.55
N GLU A 168 17.09 -0.77 6.66
CA GLU A 168 15.86 -1.56 6.90
C GLU A 168 16.03 -2.45 8.14
N ILE A 169 17.15 -3.14 8.28
CA ILE A 169 17.46 -3.98 9.45
C ILE A 169 17.41 -3.17 10.74
N ARG A 170 18.11 -2.02 10.79
CA ARG A 170 18.11 -1.15 11.98
C ARG A 170 16.71 -0.66 12.35
N ALA A 171 15.90 -0.32 11.36
CA ALA A 171 14.54 0.12 11.61
C ALA A 171 13.68 -1.00 12.23
N TRP A 172 13.78 -2.23 11.72
CA TRP A 172 13.04 -3.36 12.30
C TRP A 172 13.57 -3.79 13.66
N GLU A 173 14.89 -3.71 13.89
CA GLU A 173 15.48 -3.97 15.21
C GLU A 173 15.00 -2.92 16.24
N ALA A 174 14.91 -1.65 15.86
CA ALA A 174 14.35 -0.61 16.73
C ALA A 174 12.89 -0.89 17.10
N CYS A 175 12.06 -1.32 16.15
CA CYS A 175 10.66 -1.68 16.43
C CYS A 175 10.46 -2.86 17.40
N LEU A 176 11.49 -3.68 17.62
CA LEU A 176 11.44 -4.85 18.51
C LEU A 176 12.05 -4.57 19.90
N ASN A 177 12.76 -3.45 20.08
CA ASN A 177 13.43 -3.10 21.32
C ASN A 177 12.66 -2.07 22.18
N ASP A 178 11.61 -1.49 21.62
CA ASP A 178 10.64 -0.61 22.30
C ASP A 178 9.45 -1.42 22.85
#